data_7864f6e6cd1232a1781a038d260f27a2
#
_entry.id   7864f6e6cd1232a1781a038d260f27a2
#
_cell.length_a   1.000
_cell.length_b   1.000
_cell.length_c   1.000
_cell.angle_alpha   90.00
_cell.angle_beta   90.00
_cell.angle_gamma   90.00
#
_symmetry.space_group_name_H-M   'P 1'
#
loop_
_entity.id
_entity.type
_entity.pdbx_description
1 polymer ?
#
loop_
_entity_poly.entity_id
_entity_poly.type
_entity_poly.pdbx_seq_one_letter_code
_entity_poly.pdbx_strand_id
1 'polypeptide(L)'
;SDTKSVLKELASFEPDLVWLESPTNPMLQISDIKAICEASHSVNAKVVVDNTFMSPYFQNPLDLGADMVLHSLTKYINGHSDVVGGAIMLNNNEQFDKLWYLQNSIGPSQSPFDSWLVLRGIKTLALRMRAHESNAIEIAKYLETHPKVAKVIYPGLKSHPQHELAKQQMSGFGGMLSIYIKGDLSQCTTFLEEVKLFALAESLGGVESLIEHPAIMTHASVPIEERAKLGIADNFVRLSVGVEDVEDLIADLAKALASV
;
A
#
# COMPACT_ATOMS: atom_id res chain seq x y z
N SER A 1 11.49 5.26 4.16
CA SER A 1 11.25 6.71 4.17
C SER A 1 11.83 7.36 5.41
N ASP A 2 13.08 7.73 5.34
CA ASP A 2 13.70 8.57 6.35
C ASP A 2 13.50 10.03 5.94
N THR A 3 12.55 10.72 6.59
CA THR A 3 12.24 12.12 6.33
C THR A 3 13.49 13.02 6.38
N LYS A 4 14.41 12.78 7.34
CA LYS A 4 15.65 13.58 7.45
C LYS A 4 16.54 13.43 6.22
N SER A 5 16.69 12.21 5.69
CA SER A 5 17.44 11.97 4.46
C SER A 5 16.77 12.64 3.26
N VAL A 6 15.45 12.56 3.14
CA VAL A 6 14.70 13.24 2.07
C VAL A 6 14.90 14.75 2.13
N LEU A 7 14.77 15.35 3.31
CA LEU A 7 14.98 16.80 3.50
C LEU A 7 16.40 17.24 3.14
N LYS A 8 17.41 16.42 3.45
CA LYS A 8 18.80 16.68 3.08
C LYS A 8 19.01 16.64 1.57
N GLU A 9 18.44 15.63 0.90
CA GLU A 9 18.54 15.49 -0.56
C GLU A 9 17.83 16.64 -1.29
N LEU A 10 16.64 17.04 -0.83
CA LEU A 10 15.92 18.21 -1.38
C LEU A 10 16.76 19.48 -1.35
N ALA A 11 17.48 19.73 -0.26
CA ALA A 11 18.34 20.91 -0.12
C ALA A 11 19.57 20.88 -1.04
N SER A 12 19.99 19.72 -1.53
CA SER A 12 21.18 19.55 -2.36
C SER A 12 20.89 19.36 -3.85
N PHE A 13 19.73 18.80 -4.20
CA PHE A 13 19.39 18.40 -5.56
C PHE A 13 18.42 19.35 -6.27
N GLU A 14 17.59 20.09 -5.51
CA GLU A 14 16.57 21.02 -6.03
C GLU A 14 15.74 20.41 -7.19
N PRO A 15 14.97 19.31 -6.95
CA PRO A 15 14.21 18.64 -8.00
C PRO A 15 13.02 19.50 -8.46
N ASP A 16 12.54 19.28 -9.69
CA ASP A 16 11.25 19.85 -10.15
C ASP A 16 10.05 19.10 -9.57
N LEU A 17 10.22 17.81 -9.28
CA LEU A 17 9.17 16.91 -8.84
C LEU A 17 9.66 15.96 -7.75
N VAL A 18 8.88 15.83 -6.69
CA VAL A 18 9.03 14.82 -5.65
C VAL A 18 7.85 13.85 -5.73
N TRP A 19 8.15 12.56 -5.88
CA TRP A 19 7.15 11.51 -5.92
C TRP A 19 7.24 10.66 -4.66
N LEU A 20 6.15 10.60 -3.91
CA LEU A 20 6.04 9.82 -2.66
C LEU A 20 5.05 8.68 -2.83
N GLU A 21 5.32 7.59 -2.14
CA GLU A 21 4.36 6.53 -1.85
C GLU A 21 4.29 6.36 -0.33
N SER A 22 3.10 6.45 0.26
CA SER A 22 2.95 6.32 1.72
C SER A 22 1.56 5.77 2.10
N PRO A 23 1.52 4.57 2.73
CA PRO A 23 2.63 3.63 3.05
C PRO A 23 3.29 3.05 1.80
N THR A 24 4.59 2.70 1.90
CA THR A 24 5.33 2.09 0.78
C THR A 24 4.99 0.62 0.58
N ASN A 25 4.98 0.15 -0.68
CA ASN A 25 4.85 -1.26 -1.03
C ASN A 25 6.25 -1.91 -1.18
N PRO A 26 6.57 -3.04 -0.53
CA PRO A 26 5.75 -3.81 0.41
C PRO A 26 6.06 -3.54 1.89
N MET A 27 6.97 -2.61 2.19
CA MET A 27 7.56 -2.42 3.53
C MET A 27 6.70 -1.56 4.46
N LEU A 28 5.61 -0.98 3.98
CA LEU A 28 4.66 -0.14 4.74
C LEU A 28 5.33 0.99 5.54
N GLN A 29 6.42 1.53 5.00
CA GLN A 29 7.08 2.71 5.57
C GLN A 29 6.23 3.95 5.36
N ILE A 30 6.19 4.82 6.35
CA ILE A 30 5.39 6.05 6.33
C ILE A 30 6.30 7.25 6.08
N SER A 31 5.96 8.05 5.08
CA SER A 31 6.60 9.34 4.83
C SER A 31 5.84 10.45 5.56
N ASP A 32 6.56 11.38 6.19
CA ASP A 32 5.96 12.61 6.71
C ASP A 32 5.61 13.52 5.52
N ILE A 33 4.38 13.37 5.02
CA ILE A 33 3.92 14.06 3.81
C ILE A 33 3.99 15.56 4.00
N LYS A 34 3.54 16.08 5.13
CA LYS A 34 3.50 17.51 5.40
C LYS A 34 4.91 18.13 5.40
N ALA A 35 5.83 17.55 6.16
CA ALA A 35 7.20 18.04 6.23
C ALA A 35 7.92 18.00 4.87
N ILE A 36 7.67 16.93 4.08
CA ILE A 36 8.27 16.80 2.75
C ILE A 36 7.64 17.81 1.77
N CYS A 37 6.32 18.05 1.82
CA CYS A 37 5.68 19.08 1.00
C CYS A 37 6.22 20.48 1.32
N GLU A 38 6.31 20.84 2.59
CA GLU A 38 6.85 22.14 3.01
C GLU A 38 8.29 22.36 2.50
N ALA A 39 9.14 21.34 2.64
CA ALA A 39 10.52 21.42 2.15
C ALA A 39 10.61 21.44 0.62
N SER A 40 9.81 20.64 -0.08
CA SER A 40 9.78 20.61 -1.55
C SER A 40 9.34 21.96 -2.12
N HIS A 41 8.32 22.57 -1.55
CA HIS A 41 7.83 23.87 -1.99
C HIS A 41 8.86 25.00 -1.73
N SER A 42 9.73 24.87 -0.71
CA SER A 42 10.80 25.85 -0.46
C SER A 42 11.86 25.90 -1.56
N VAL A 43 11.98 24.82 -2.36
CA VAL A 43 12.85 24.74 -3.55
C VAL A 43 12.06 24.75 -4.86
N ASN A 44 10.78 25.15 -4.83
CA ASN A 44 9.84 25.20 -5.97
C ASN A 44 9.51 23.82 -6.60
N ALA A 45 9.80 22.72 -5.92
CA ALA A 45 9.43 21.39 -6.38
C ALA A 45 7.94 21.10 -6.17
N LYS A 46 7.31 20.37 -7.10
CA LYS A 46 5.97 19.83 -6.96
C LYS A 46 5.98 18.50 -6.24
N VAL A 47 4.90 18.18 -5.50
CA VAL A 47 4.79 16.93 -4.77
C VAL A 47 3.60 16.12 -5.28
N VAL A 48 3.88 14.88 -5.71
CA VAL A 48 2.88 13.86 -6.03
C VAL A 48 2.92 12.79 -4.96
N VAL A 49 1.76 12.41 -4.43
CA VAL A 49 1.64 11.31 -3.47
C VAL A 49 0.81 10.19 -4.08
N ASP A 50 1.40 9.01 -4.22
CA ASP A 50 0.64 7.79 -4.47
C ASP A 50 -0.03 7.34 -3.16
N ASN A 51 -1.35 7.50 -3.11
CA ASN A 51 -2.18 7.22 -1.94
C ASN A 51 -3.01 5.94 -2.11
N THR A 52 -2.56 5.04 -2.98
CA THR A 52 -3.31 3.84 -3.35
C THR A 52 -3.66 2.97 -2.13
N PHE A 53 -2.72 2.78 -1.18
CA PHE A 53 -2.93 1.90 -0.02
C PHE A 53 -3.95 2.42 0.98
N MET A 54 -4.02 3.74 1.15
CA MET A 54 -4.91 4.34 2.14
C MET A 54 -6.26 4.73 1.58
N SER A 55 -6.36 4.88 0.26
CA SER A 55 -7.50 5.49 -0.40
C SER A 55 -7.83 6.90 0.16
N PRO A 56 -8.75 7.67 -0.44
CA PRO A 56 -9.15 8.94 0.15
C PRO A 56 -9.96 8.77 1.46
N TYR A 57 -10.29 7.53 1.84
CA TYR A 57 -11.02 7.25 3.06
C TYR A 57 -10.14 7.40 4.32
N PHE A 58 -8.88 6.97 4.27
CA PHE A 58 -7.99 7.00 5.44
C PHE A 58 -6.90 8.08 5.37
N GLN A 59 -6.56 8.60 4.20
CA GLN A 59 -5.52 9.63 4.06
C GLN A 59 -5.84 10.59 2.93
N ASN A 60 -5.70 11.90 3.19
CA ASN A 60 -5.95 12.98 2.24
C ASN A 60 -4.67 13.83 2.02
N PRO A 61 -3.76 13.42 1.14
CA PRO A 61 -2.49 14.11 0.96
C PRO A 61 -2.60 15.55 0.46
N LEU A 62 -3.67 15.93 -0.26
CA LEU A 62 -3.93 17.32 -0.65
C LEU A 62 -4.06 18.23 0.57
N ASP A 63 -4.71 17.76 1.65
CA ASP A 63 -4.87 18.50 2.90
C ASP A 63 -3.54 18.59 3.68
N LEU A 64 -2.57 17.73 3.35
CA LEU A 64 -1.23 17.72 3.92
C LEU A 64 -0.21 18.53 3.09
N GLY A 65 -0.67 19.15 2.00
CA GLY A 65 0.14 20.05 1.16
C GLY A 65 0.61 19.43 -0.17
N ALA A 66 0.24 18.21 -0.52
CA ALA A 66 0.57 17.65 -1.83
C ALA A 66 -0.08 18.45 -2.97
N ASP A 67 0.64 18.61 -4.09
CA ASP A 67 0.10 19.25 -5.30
C ASP A 67 -0.85 18.31 -6.05
N MET A 68 -0.54 17.02 -6.04
CA MET A 68 -1.30 15.97 -6.74
C MET A 68 -1.35 14.71 -5.91
N VAL A 69 -2.46 13.99 -6.02
CA VAL A 69 -2.62 12.65 -5.43
C VAL A 69 -2.96 11.67 -6.53
N LEU A 70 -2.22 10.57 -6.56
CA LEU A 70 -2.47 9.47 -7.48
C LEU A 70 -3.14 8.31 -6.74
N HIS A 71 -4.08 7.66 -7.40
CA HIS A 71 -4.64 6.38 -6.98
C HIS A 71 -4.65 5.39 -8.13
N SER A 72 -4.19 4.18 -7.89
CA SER A 72 -4.53 3.04 -8.73
C SER A 72 -6.01 2.69 -8.47
N LEU A 73 -6.86 2.93 -9.47
CA LEU A 73 -8.26 2.53 -9.43
C LEU A 73 -8.43 1.00 -9.41
N THR A 74 -7.41 0.29 -9.91
CA THR A 74 -7.28 -1.18 -9.88
C THR A 74 -7.44 -1.76 -8.47
N LYS A 75 -7.09 -0.97 -7.42
CA LYS A 75 -7.00 -1.38 -6.02
C LYS A 75 -8.27 -1.04 -5.24
N TYR A 76 -8.14 -0.50 -4.04
CA TYR A 76 -9.25 -0.22 -3.12
C TYR A 76 -10.40 0.61 -3.69
N ILE A 77 -10.14 1.58 -4.59
CA ILE A 77 -11.21 2.45 -5.09
C ILE A 77 -12.24 1.64 -5.86
N ASN A 78 -11.82 0.81 -6.81
CA ASN A 78 -12.71 -0.15 -7.46
C ASN A 78 -13.05 -1.32 -6.53
N GLY A 79 -12.01 -1.99 -5.98
CA GLY A 79 -12.09 -2.98 -4.91
C GLY A 79 -12.64 -4.35 -5.31
N HIS A 80 -12.77 -4.66 -6.61
CA HIS A 80 -13.40 -5.90 -7.08
C HIS A 80 -12.54 -6.67 -8.10
N SER A 81 -11.27 -6.31 -8.25
CA SER A 81 -10.27 -7.00 -9.09
C SER A 81 -10.68 -7.20 -10.57
N ASP A 82 -11.54 -6.32 -11.09
CA ASP A 82 -12.14 -6.40 -12.42
C ASP A 82 -11.87 -5.16 -13.30
N VAL A 83 -11.03 -4.22 -12.85
CA VAL A 83 -10.64 -3.00 -13.57
C VAL A 83 -9.15 -2.74 -13.42
N VAL A 84 -8.52 -2.30 -14.49
CA VAL A 84 -7.19 -1.69 -14.48
C VAL A 84 -7.33 -0.21 -14.82
N GLY A 85 -6.90 0.69 -13.93
CA GLY A 85 -7.03 2.11 -14.15
C GLY A 85 -6.31 2.96 -13.12
N GLY A 86 -6.26 4.26 -13.37
CA GLY A 86 -5.64 5.25 -12.50
C GLY A 86 -6.42 6.57 -12.48
N ALA A 87 -6.26 7.32 -11.41
CA ALA A 87 -6.80 8.67 -11.31
C ALA A 87 -5.81 9.59 -10.61
N ILE A 88 -5.77 10.84 -11.06
CA ILE A 88 -5.00 11.93 -10.44
C ILE A 88 -5.98 12.98 -9.96
N MET A 89 -5.86 13.37 -8.69
CA MET A 89 -6.64 14.43 -8.06
C MET A 89 -5.75 15.59 -7.71
N LEU A 90 -6.23 16.80 -7.96
CA LEU A 90 -5.52 18.05 -7.68
C LEU A 90 -6.51 19.21 -7.54
N ASN A 91 -6.08 20.29 -6.88
CA ASN A 91 -6.89 21.50 -6.65
C ASN A 91 -6.49 22.68 -7.58
N ASN A 92 -5.48 22.53 -8.43
CA ASN A 92 -4.97 23.60 -9.28
C ASN A 92 -5.50 23.47 -10.72
N ASN A 93 -6.29 24.47 -11.18
CA ASN A 93 -6.92 24.44 -12.49
C ASN A 93 -5.91 24.46 -13.65
N GLU A 94 -4.79 25.20 -13.54
CA GLU A 94 -3.78 25.26 -14.59
C GLU A 94 -3.11 23.90 -14.79
N GLN A 95 -2.80 23.22 -13.69
CA GLN A 95 -2.24 21.85 -13.72
C GLN A 95 -3.29 20.86 -14.25
N PHE A 96 -4.54 21.02 -13.87
CA PHE A 96 -5.63 20.19 -14.38
C PHE A 96 -5.74 20.30 -15.90
N ASP A 97 -5.74 21.50 -16.46
CA ASP A 97 -5.85 21.73 -17.90
C ASP A 97 -4.67 21.09 -18.66
N LYS A 98 -3.45 21.18 -18.11
CA LYS A 98 -2.27 20.52 -18.67
C LYS A 98 -2.39 18.99 -18.68
N LEU A 99 -2.80 18.41 -17.57
CA LEU A 99 -2.98 16.96 -17.45
C LEU A 99 -4.13 16.46 -18.32
N TRP A 100 -5.22 17.20 -18.37
CA TRP A 100 -6.37 16.88 -19.26
C TRP A 100 -5.98 16.93 -20.72
N TYR A 101 -5.20 17.94 -21.13
CA TYR A 101 -4.64 18.02 -22.48
C TYR A 101 -3.75 16.81 -22.79
N LEU A 102 -2.87 16.43 -21.87
CA LEU A 102 -1.99 15.26 -22.05
C LEU A 102 -2.79 13.96 -22.13
N GLN A 103 -3.79 13.77 -21.26
CA GLN A 103 -4.69 12.61 -21.30
C GLN A 103 -5.36 12.48 -22.68
N ASN A 104 -5.89 13.57 -23.20
CA ASN A 104 -6.54 13.58 -24.51
C ASN A 104 -5.54 13.32 -25.66
N SER A 105 -4.35 13.93 -25.59
CA SER A 105 -3.36 13.87 -26.67
C SER A 105 -2.61 12.53 -26.75
N ILE A 106 -2.29 11.94 -25.60
CA ILE A 106 -1.59 10.65 -25.49
C ILE A 106 -2.57 9.48 -25.56
N GLY A 107 -3.81 9.69 -25.10
CA GLY A 107 -4.89 8.71 -25.17
C GLY A 107 -5.02 7.73 -24.01
N PRO A 108 -4.46 7.94 -22.79
CA PRO A 108 -4.66 7.03 -21.66
C PRO A 108 -6.05 7.22 -21.06
N SER A 109 -7.08 6.99 -21.87
CA SER A 109 -8.48 7.11 -21.46
C SER A 109 -9.01 5.78 -20.99
N GLN A 110 -9.63 5.79 -19.81
CA GLN A 110 -10.33 4.60 -19.30
C GLN A 110 -11.58 4.32 -20.11
N SER A 111 -11.91 3.04 -20.34
CA SER A 111 -13.12 2.67 -21.05
C SER A 111 -14.37 3.12 -20.29
N PRO A 112 -15.49 3.42 -20.99
CA PRO A 112 -16.74 3.76 -20.31
C PRO A 112 -17.25 2.64 -19.39
N PHE A 113 -17.04 1.37 -19.75
CA PHE A 113 -17.46 0.23 -18.94
C PHE A 113 -16.64 0.15 -17.64
N ASP A 114 -15.31 0.25 -17.73
CA ASP A 114 -14.45 0.26 -16.54
C ASP A 114 -14.74 1.46 -15.64
N SER A 115 -14.99 2.64 -16.25
CA SER A 115 -15.39 3.84 -15.51
C SER A 115 -16.70 3.64 -14.75
N TRP A 116 -17.68 2.95 -15.37
CA TRP A 116 -18.94 2.59 -14.71
C TRP A 116 -18.73 1.61 -13.55
N LEU A 117 -17.87 0.59 -13.72
CA LEU A 117 -17.51 -0.34 -12.64
C LEU A 117 -16.86 0.40 -11.47
N VAL A 118 -15.91 1.31 -11.72
CA VAL A 118 -15.29 2.13 -10.68
C VAL A 118 -16.32 3.01 -9.97
N LEU A 119 -17.22 3.68 -10.69
CA LEU A 119 -18.29 4.49 -10.10
C LEU A 119 -19.25 3.66 -9.25
N ARG A 120 -19.45 2.39 -9.60
CA ARG A 120 -20.23 1.45 -8.79
C ARG A 120 -19.44 1.00 -7.56
N GLY A 121 -18.15 0.63 -7.71
CA GLY A 121 -17.28 0.17 -6.63
C GLY A 121 -17.02 1.21 -5.55
N ILE A 122 -16.80 2.47 -5.94
CA ILE A 122 -16.50 3.56 -4.98
C ILE A 122 -17.65 3.82 -3.99
N LYS A 123 -18.88 3.48 -4.34
CA LYS A 123 -20.04 3.66 -3.44
C LYS A 123 -19.95 2.84 -2.15
N THR A 124 -19.18 1.78 -2.16
CA THR A 124 -18.94 0.92 -0.98
C THR A 124 -17.55 1.10 -0.38
N LEU A 125 -16.75 2.05 -0.87
CA LEU A 125 -15.37 2.25 -0.43
C LEU A 125 -15.28 2.36 1.10
N ALA A 126 -16.08 3.22 1.72
CA ALA A 126 -16.06 3.43 3.16
C ALA A 126 -16.40 2.16 3.97
N LEU A 127 -17.34 1.35 3.48
CA LEU A 127 -17.70 0.07 4.12
C LEU A 127 -16.55 -0.92 4.00
N ARG A 128 -15.97 -1.05 2.81
CA ARG A 128 -14.87 -1.97 2.53
C ARG A 128 -13.60 -1.59 3.30
N MET A 129 -13.22 -0.32 3.30
CA MET A 129 -12.02 0.14 4.02
C MET A 129 -12.10 -0.14 5.52
N ARG A 130 -13.27 0.05 6.15
CA ARG A 130 -13.47 -0.31 7.57
C ARG A 130 -13.34 -1.81 7.81
N ALA A 131 -13.91 -2.64 6.92
CA ALA A 131 -13.81 -4.10 7.03
C ALA A 131 -12.36 -4.57 6.83
N HIS A 132 -11.67 -4.09 5.80
CA HIS A 132 -10.25 -4.37 5.55
C HIS A 132 -9.39 -4.04 6.77
N GLU A 133 -9.56 -2.84 7.34
CA GLU A 133 -8.79 -2.42 8.51
C GLU A 133 -9.10 -3.26 9.74
N SER A 134 -10.39 -3.49 10.02
CA SER A 134 -10.81 -4.31 11.17
C SER A 134 -10.18 -5.70 11.11
N ASN A 135 -10.25 -6.35 9.95
CA ASN A 135 -9.66 -7.66 9.75
C ASN A 135 -8.12 -7.63 9.84
N ALA A 136 -7.49 -6.63 9.22
CA ALA A 136 -6.04 -6.48 9.24
C ALA A 136 -5.49 -6.26 10.66
N ILE A 137 -6.18 -5.49 11.50
CA ILE A 137 -5.79 -5.28 12.91
C ILE A 137 -5.81 -6.60 13.69
N GLU A 138 -6.88 -7.38 13.56
CA GLU A 138 -7.01 -8.65 14.30
C GLU A 138 -5.98 -9.69 13.80
N ILE A 139 -5.79 -9.79 12.50
CA ILE A 139 -4.76 -10.66 11.91
C ILE A 139 -3.36 -10.21 12.33
N ALA A 140 -3.06 -8.92 12.30
CA ALA A 140 -1.75 -8.40 12.72
C ALA A 140 -1.45 -8.71 14.19
N LYS A 141 -2.41 -8.54 15.11
CA LYS A 141 -2.28 -8.91 16.52
C LYS A 141 -2.05 -10.41 16.72
N TYR A 142 -2.80 -11.25 16.00
CA TYR A 142 -2.63 -12.69 16.02
C TYR A 142 -1.22 -13.09 15.59
N LEU A 143 -0.77 -12.59 14.45
CA LEU A 143 0.53 -12.90 13.87
C LEU A 143 1.70 -12.35 14.71
N GLU A 144 1.54 -11.17 15.37
CA GLU A 144 2.59 -10.57 16.21
C GLU A 144 2.98 -11.46 17.38
N THR A 145 2.04 -12.28 17.87
CA THR A 145 2.27 -13.20 18.99
C THR A 145 2.56 -14.65 18.55
N HIS A 146 2.47 -14.93 17.24
CA HIS A 146 2.58 -16.30 16.75
C HIS A 146 4.05 -16.80 16.75
N PRO A 147 4.34 -18.01 17.30
CA PRO A 147 5.73 -18.50 17.46
C PRO A 147 6.50 -18.69 16.16
N LYS A 148 5.82 -18.91 15.03
CA LYS A 148 6.40 -19.08 13.69
C LYS A 148 6.61 -17.78 12.92
N VAL A 149 6.14 -16.65 13.43
CA VAL A 149 6.32 -15.31 12.84
C VAL A 149 7.48 -14.62 13.55
N ALA A 150 8.42 -14.10 12.77
CA ALA A 150 9.57 -13.38 13.30
C ALA A 150 9.27 -11.89 13.51
N LYS A 151 8.47 -11.31 12.62
CA LYS A 151 8.11 -9.89 12.66
C LYS A 151 6.83 -9.66 11.87
N VAL A 152 6.00 -8.73 12.34
CA VAL A 152 4.87 -8.16 11.63
C VAL A 152 5.17 -6.70 11.32
N ILE A 153 4.85 -6.27 10.12
CA ILE A 153 4.90 -4.85 9.71
C ILE A 153 3.48 -4.43 9.40
N TYR A 154 2.90 -3.61 10.27
CA TYR A 154 1.58 -3.03 10.10
C TYR A 154 1.52 -1.68 10.82
N PRO A 155 1.21 -0.57 10.15
CA PRO A 155 1.21 0.76 10.76
C PRO A 155 0.28 0.91 11.97
N GLY A 156 -0.76 0.07 12.07
CA GLY A 156 -1.69 0.02 13.19
C GLY A 156 -1.14 -0.61 14.47
N LEU A 157 -0.03 -1.33 14.42
CA LEU A 157 0.62 -1.88 15.62
C LEU A 157 1.55 -0.87 16.27
N LYS A 158 1.57 -0.84 17.60
CA LYS A 158 2.50 0.02 18.38
C LYS A 158 3.97 -0.36 18.16
N SER A 159 4.24 -1.58 17.73
CA SER A 159 5.58 -2.08 17.36
C SER A 159 6.08 -1.49 16.04
N HIS A 160 5.21 -0.91 15.21
CA HIS A 160 5.63 -0.24 13.98
C HIS A 160 6.40 1.05 14.30
N PRO A 161 7.62 1.26 13.75
CA PRO A 161 8.48 2.38 14.15
C PRO A 161 7.88 3.76 13.86
N GLN A 162 6.94 3.83 12.92
CA GLN A 162 6.28 5.07 12.50
C GLN A 162 4.79 5.11 12.87
N HIS A 163 4.36 4.31 13.86
CA HIS A 163 2.96 4.26 14.30
C HIS A 163 2.40 5.63 14.67
N GLU A 164 3.16 6.43 15.42
CA GLU A 164 2.69 7.76 15.85
C GLU A 164 2.60 8.75 14.67
N LEU A 165 3.50 8.66 13.69
CA LEU A 165 3.39 9.46 12.45
C LEU A 165 2.14 9.04 11.64
N ALA A 166 1.89 7.74 11.50
CA ALA A 166 0.69 7.25 10.84
C ALA A 166 -0.59 7.81 11.48
N LYS A 167 -0.69 7.78 12.81
CA LYS A 167 -1.82 8.36 13.56
C LYS A 167 -2.02 9.86 13.36
N GLN A 168 -0.94 10.61 13.08
CA GLN A 168 -1.03 12.05 12.88
C GLN A 168 -1.61 12.42 11.51
N GLN A 169 -1.32 11.62 10.47
CA GLN A 169 -1.69 11.95 9.09
C GLN A 169 -2.77 11.07 8.47
N MET A 170 -3.14 9.98 9.16
CA MET A 170 -4.14 9.00 8.70
C MET A 170 -5.26 8.87 9.72
N SER A 171 -6.49 8.61 9.26
CA SER A 171 -7.64 8.31 10.12
C SER A 171 -7.84 6.81 10.37
N GLY A 172 -6.99 5.97 9.78
CA GLY A 172 -6.94 4.52 9.91
C GLY A 172 -5.66 3.98 9.29
N PHE A 173 -5.45 2.65 9.33
CA PHE A 173 -4.17 2.01 8.96
C PHE A 173 -4.28 1.08 7.74
N GLY A 174 -5.49 0.93 7.16
CA GLY A 174 -5.74 0.15 5.95
C GLY A 174 -5.67 -1.36 6.13
N GLY A 175 -5.77 -2.08 5.00
CA GLY A 175 -5.85 -3.54 4.96
C GLY A 175 -4.55 -4.24 4.54
N MET A 176 -3.43 -3.53 4.45
CA MET A 176 -2.14 -4.10 4.03
C MET A 176 -1.26 -4.39 5.24
N LEU A 177 -0.71 -5.59 5.31
CA LEU A 177 0.33 -5.94 6.29
C LEU A 177 1.39 -6.84 5.65
N SER A 178 2.58 -6.88 6.25
CA SER A 178 3.66 -7.75 5.82
C SER A 178 4.26 -8.48 7.01
N ILE A 179 4.76 -9.69 6.77
CA ILE A 179 5.35 -10.52 7.81
C ILE A 179 6.68 -11.13 7.36
N TYR A 180 7.51 -11.46 8.34
CA TYR A 180 8.63 -12.38 8.16
C TYR A 180 8.31 -13.69 8.87
N ILE A 181 8.28 -14.78 8.12
CA ILE A 181 8.10 -16.13 8.68
C ILE A 181 9.45 -16.57 9.24
N LYS A 182 9.48 -17.32 10.35
CA LYS A 182 10.71 -17.94 10.85
C LYS A 182 11.12 -19.10 9.95
N GLY A 183 12.34 -19.07 9.48
CA GLY A 183 12.88 -20.04 8.55
C GLY A 183 13.43 -19.38 7.29
N ASP A 184 13.59 -20.16 6.26
CA ASP A 184 14.10 -19.75 4.95
C ASP A 184 12.99 -19.78 3.87
N LEU A 185 13.40 -19.75 2.61
CA LEU A 185 12.49 -19.82 1.46
C LEU A 185 11.62 -21.08 1.46
N SER A 186 12.15 -22.22 1.92
CA SER A 186 11.40 -23.49 1.92
C SER A 186 10.20 -23.44 2.84
N GLN A 187 10.38 -22.93 4.07
CA GLN A 187 9.28 -22.74 5.02
C GLN A 187 8.27 -21.72 4.48
N CYS A 188 8.76 -20.63 3.88
CA CYS A 188 7.88 -19.63 3.29
C CYS A 188 7.03 -20.20 2.14
N THR A 189 7.63 -21.00 1.27
CA THR A 189 6.93 -21.68 0.17
C THR A 189 5.89 -22.65 0.71
N THR A 190 6.24 -23.48 1.69
CA THR A 190 5.29 -24.40 2.35
C THR A 190 4.10 -23.65 2.94
N PHE A 191 4.33 -22.52 3.64
CA PHE A 191 3.26 -21.69 4.17
C PHE A 191 2.33 -21.19 3.06
N LEU A 192 2.88 -20.67 1.95
CA LEU A 192 2.10 -20.13 0.84
C LEU A 192 1.30 -21.19 0.08
N GLU A 193 1.78 -22.43 0.01
CA GLU A 193 1.06 -23.56 -0.60
C GLU A 193 -0.12 -24.06 0.25
N GLU A 194 -0.04 -23.86 1.56
CA GLU A 194 -1.05 -24.35 2.52
C GLU A 194 -2.19 -23.38 2.78
N VAL A 195 -2.05 -22.08 2.51
CA VAL A 195 -3.16 -21.13 2.60
C VAL A 195 -4.23 -21.46 1.54
N LYS A 196 -5.50 -21.30 1.88
CA LYS A 196 -6.63 -21.65 1.00
C LYS A 196 -7.60 -20.49 0.76
N LEU A 197 -7.77 -19.62 1.74
CA LEU A 197 -8.62 -18.43 1.61
C LEU A 197 -7.83 -17.25 1.03
N PHE A 198 -6.57 -17.09 1.44
CA PHE A 198 -5.69 -16.13 0.79
C PHE A 198 -5.26 -16.68 -0.57
N ALA A 199 -5.67 -16.02 -1.66
CA ALA A 199 -5.21 -16.36 -2.99
C ALA A 199 -3.77 -15.89 -3.21
N LEU A 200 -2.88 -16.81 -3.66
CA LEU A 200 -1.50 -16.45 -4.03
C LEU A 200 -1.53 -15.69 -5.34
N ALA A 201 -1.43 -14.38 -5.25
CA ALA A 201 -1.48 -13.49 -6.40
C ALA A 201 -0.81 -12.14 -6.11
N GLU A 202 -0.34 -11.51 -7.15
CA GLU A 202 -0.02 -10.08 -7.14
C GLU A 202 -1.30 -9.25 -7.00
N SER A 203 -1.19 -7.95 -6.91
CA SER A 203 -2.29 -7.02 -6.67
C SER A 203 -2.66 -6.92 -5.20
N LEU A 204 -3.71 -6.14 -4.90
CA LEU A 204 -4.15 -5.84 -3.54
C LEU A 204 -5.47 -5.05 -3.54
N GLY A 205 -6.10 -4.94 -2.38
CA GLY A 205 -7.22 -4.03 -2.16
C GLY A 205 -8.54 -4.46 -2.75
N GLY A 206 -8.65 -5.71 -3.23
CA GLY A 206 -9.90 -6.36 -3.56
C GLY A 206 -10.66 -6.82 -2.33
N VAL A 207 -11.95 -7.13 -2.48
CA VAL A 207 -12.78 -7.71 -1.40
C VAL A 207 -12.26 -9.06 -0.95
N GLU A 208 -11.55 -9.79 -1.82
CA GLU A 208 -10.86 -11.04 -1.54
C GLU A 208 -9.51 -10.80 -0.86
N SER A 209 -9.11 -11.74 0.01
CA SER A 209 -7.78 -11.76 0.62
C SER A 209 -6.73 -12.30 -0.35
N LEU A 210 -5.64 -11.53 -0.55
CA LEU A 210 -4.52 -11.91 -1.38
C LEU A 210 -3.23 -12.01 -0.55
N ILE A 211 -2.35 -12.92 -0.98
CA ILE A 211 -1.03 -13.10 -0.38
C ILE A 211 0.02 -13.18 -1.49
N GLU A 212 1.20 -12.61 -1.28
CA GLU A 212 2.30 -12.70 -2.23
C GLU A 212 3.64 -12.85 -1.54
N HIS A 213 4.60 -13.38 -2.30
CA HIS A 213 6.01 -13.44 -1.95
C HIS A 213 6.78 -12.41 -2.78
N PRO A 214 7.05 -11.20 -2.26
CA PRO A 214 7.63 -10.13 -3.05
C PRO A 214 8.97 -10.49 -3.71
N ALA A 215 9.82 -11.25 -3.03
CA ALA A 215 11.15 -11.59 -3.53
C ALA A 215 11.16 -12.45 -4.82
N ILE A 216 10.14 -13.28 -5.04
CA ILE A 216 10.04 -14.16 -6.22
C ILE A 216 8.90 -13.79 -7.16
N MET A 217 8.06 -12.81 -6.79
CA MET A 217 6.94 -12.32 -7.60
C MET A 217 7.19 -10.88 -8.03
N THR A 218 6.65 -9.90 -7.32
CA THR A 218 6.68 -8.47 -7.73
C THR A 218 8.07 -7.85 -7.79
N HIS A 219 9.05 -8.34 -7.02
CA HIS A 219 10.42 -7.83 -6.96
C HIS A 219 11.46 -8.85 -7.47
N ALA A 220 11.04 -9.86 -8.23
CA ALA A 220 11.95 -10.89 -8.76
C ALA A 220 13.04 -10.32 -9.69
N SER A 221 12.74 -9.23 -10.41
CA SER A 221 13.70 -8.54 -11.29
C SER A 221 14.72 -7.68 -10.53
N VAL A 222 14.53 -7.41 -9.24
CA VAL A 222 15.45 -6.63 -8.42
C VAL A 222 16.59 -7.54 -7.95
N PRO A 223 17.88 -7.14 -8.11
CA PRO A 223 19.01 -7.93 -7.65
C PRO A 223 18.92 -8.25 -6.15
N ILE A 224 19.38 -9.46 -5.76
CA ILE A 224 19.29 -9.97 -4.37
C ILE A 224 19.90 -8.98 -3.36
N GLU A 225 21.05 -8.38 -3.70
CA GLU A 225 21.72 -7.39 -2.84
C GLU A 225 20.89 -6.14 -2.62
N GLU A 226 20.19 -5.67 -3.64
CA GLU A 226 19.30 -4.52 -3.54
C GLU A 226 18.01 -4.87 -2.77
N ARG A 227 17.45 -6.07 -2.99
CA ARG A 227 16.30 -6.57 -2.19
C ARG A 227 16.66 -6.65 -0.71
N ALA A 228 17.87 -7.14 -0.39
CA ALA A 228 18.35 -7.21 0.99
C ALA A 228 18.43 -5.81 1.65
N LYS A 229 18.92 -4.79 0.92
CA LYS A 229 18.94 -3.40 1.40
C LYS A 229 17.53 -2.83 1.63
N LEU A 230 16.57 -3.24 0.82
CA LEU A 230 15.17 -2.88 0.97
C LEU A 230 14.46 -3.67 2.09
N GLY A 231 15.09 -4.71 2.65
CA GLY A 231 14.49 -5.58 3.65
C GLY A 231 13.59 -6.68 3.07
N ILE A 232 13.60 -6.88 1.75
CA ILE A 232 12.81 -7.90 1.07
C ILE A 232 13.61 -9.22 1.06
N ALA A 233 13.45 -9.99 2.15
CA ALA A 233 14.12 -11.27 2.35
C ALA A 233 13.30 -12.43 1.76
N ASP A 234 13.94 -13.61 1.67
CA ASP A 234 13.29 -14.83 1.12
C ASP A 234 12.20 -15.41 2.02
N ASN A 235 12.09 -14.96 3.25
CA ASN A 235 11.02 -15.31 4.19
C ASN A 235 9.99 -14.19 4.41
N PHE A 236 9.97 -13.21 3.51
CA PHE A 236 9.09 -12.05 3.58
C PHE A 236 7.81 -12.26 2.75
N VAL A 237 6.66 -12.02 3.35
CA VAL A 237 5.33 -12.20 2.75
C VAL A 237 4.50 -10.93 2.95
N ARG A 238 3.80 -10.50 1.91
CA ARG A 238 2.81 -9.40 1.97
C ARG A 238 1.40 -9.97 1.91
N LEU A 239 0.51 -9.46 2.78
CA LEU A 239 -0.91 -9.80 2.81
C LEU A 239 -1.73 -8.55 2.46
N SER A 240 -2.68 -8.72 1.55
CA SER A 240 -3.79 -7.79 1.32
C SER A 240 -5.04 -8.43 1.93
N VAL A 241 -5.43 -7.96 3.10
CA VAL A 241 -6.54 -8.55 3.84
C VAL A 241 -7.86 -8.10 3.23
N GLY A 242 -8.71 -9.05 2.90
CA GLY A 242 -10.04 -8.84 2.34
C GLY A 242 -11.12 -8.56 3.39
N VAL A 243 -12.36 -8.74 2.99
CA VAL A 243 -13.55 -8.46 3.82
C VAL A 243 -14.28 -9.73 4.26
N GLU A 244 -13.66 -10.89 4.08
CA GLU A 244 -14.17 -12.19 4.54
C GLU A 244 -14.28 -12.20 6.07
N ASP A 245 -14.87 -13.24 6.64
CA ASP A 245 -14.92 -13.42 8.08
C ASP A 245 -13.50 -13.54 8.67
N VAL A 246 -13.20 -12.75 9.67
CA VAL A 246 -11.85 -12.65 10.24
C VAL A 246 -11.42 -13.94 10.95
N GLU A 247 -12.35 -14.67 11.54
CA GLU A 247 -12.06 -15.94 12.22
C GLU A 247 -11.64 -17.01 11.22
N ASP A 248 -12.30 -17.04 10.04
CA ASP A 248 -11.93 -17.93 8.94
C ASP A 248 -10.55 -17.59 8.38
N LEU A 249 -10.24 -16.30 8.19
CA LEU A 249 -8.92 -15.86 7.73
C LEU A 249 -7.82 -16.23 8.72
N ILE A 250 -8.05 -16.03 10.02
CA ILE A 250 -7.09 -16.43 11.07
C ILE A 250 -6.92 -17.95 11.11
N ALA A 251 -8.00 -18.72 10.97
CA ALA A 251 -7.93 -20.18 10.94
C ALA A 251 -7.14 -20.71 9.73
N ASP A 252 -7.28 -20.09 8.56
CA ASP A 252 -6.50 -20.41 7.37
C ASP A 252 -5.00 -20.17 7.60
N LEU A 253 -4.64 -18.98 8.09
CA LEU A 253 -3.26 -18.65 8.42
C LEU A 253 -2.68 -19.55 9.52
N ALA A 254 -3.46 -19.86 10.56
CA ALA A 254 -3.04 -20.75 11.64
C ALA A 254 -2.71 -22.17 11.13
N LYS A 255 -3.56 -22.70 10.25
CA LYS A 255 -3.33 -24.01 9.62
C LYS A 255 -2.08 -24.01 8.77
N ALA A 256 -1.89 -22.98 7.93
CA ALA A 256 -0.71 -22.86 7.08
C ALA A 256 0.59 -22.69 7.91
N LEU A 257 0.55 -21.91 8.99
CA LEU A 257 1.70 -21.76 9.90
C LEU A 257 2.02 -23.02 10.70
N ALA A 258 1.06 -23.92 10.90
CA ALA A 258 1.30 -25.20 11.59
C ALA A 258 2.13 -26.19 10.75
N SER A 259 2.18 -26.02 9.42
CA SER A 259 2.95 -26.86 8.50
C SER A 259 4.41 -26.42 8.29
N VAL A 260 4.81 -25.32 8.92
CA VAL A 260 6.16 -24.70 8.80
C VAL A 260 7.07 -25.02 9.98
#